data_f5d1eaf085dd98ff5119a205ee97042b
#
_entry.id   f5d1eaf085dd98ff5119a205ee97042b
#
_cell.length_a   1.000
_cell.length_b   1.000
_cell.length_c   1.000
_cell.angle_alpha   90.00
_cell.angle_beta   90.00
_cell.angle_gamma   90.00
#
_symmetry.space_group_name_H-M   'P 1'
#
loop_
_entity.id
_entity.type
_entity.pdbx_description
1 polymer ?
#
loop_
_entity_poly.entity_id
_entity_poly.type
_entity_poly.pdbx_seq_one_letter_code
_entity_poly.pdbx_strand_id
1 'polypeptide(L)'
;MSKASFTSTDNRQIELEYDYFGNPSHPALLLIMGFTAQMVAWEEKFCLLLASRGHFVIRFDNRDCGLSTKLHGVPSYSDAVIMAAMMETEMPQVAYTLVDMAGDAAKLLDHLNIERAHIMGASMGGMIAQTFAINYPHRTKTLISIMSQPGEMTVGQATPEAMALIITPAPSTRDEYIAFAPHWQLWQSKKYRSDEISRRNAVRDFDRSNYPEGGPRQMAAIYASGSRAEGLQQLSMPALVIHGTDDQLITPSGGERTAELISNSTLLMVDDMGHDMPEPLWPLYVDAITKHTSLVTA
;
A
#
# COMPACT_ATOMS: atom_id res chain seq x y z
N MET A 1 15.31 11.67 -7.54
CA MET A 1 14.48 10.48 -7.80
C MET A 1 15.17 9.65 -8.84
N SER A 2 15.11 8.35 -8.73
CA SER A 2 15.85 7.38 -9.57
C SER A 2 14.86 6.39 -10.18
N LYS A 3 15.31 5.66 -11.22
CA LYS A 3 14.49 4.68 -11.91
C LYS A 3 15.15 3.31 -11.90
N ALA A 4 14.35 2.28 -11.66
CA ALA A 4 14.73 0.88 -11.76
C ALA A 4 13.99 0.25 -12.93
N SER A 5 14.73 -0.22 -13.97
CA SER A 5 14.15 -0.84 -15.15
C SER A 5 14.47 -2.34 -15.16
N PHE A 6 13.44 -3.16 -15.38
CA PHE A 6 13.57 -4.62 -15.39
C PHE A 6 12.46 -5.28 -16.19
N THR A 7 12.63 -6.57 -16.49
CA THR A 7 11.54 -7.42 -16.95
C THR A 7 10.82 -8.00 -15.73
N SER A 8 9.52 -7.71 -15.61
CA SER A 8 8.69 -8.19 -14.51
C SER A 8 8.34 -9.68 -14.63
N THR A 9 7.71 -10.23 -13.58
CA THR A 9 7.29 -11.64 -13.54
C THR A 9 6.26 -11.99 -14.59
N ASP A 10 5.46 -11.01 -15.04
CA ASP A 10 4.50 -11.13 -16.14
C ASP A 10 5.09 -10.81 -17.54
N ASN A 11 6.44 -10.82 -17.66
CA ASN A 11 7.22 -10.57 -18.87
C ASN A 11 7.04 -9.17 -19.49
N ARG A 12 6.65 -8.18 -18.73
CA ARG A 12 6.59 -6.78 -19.18
C ARG A 12 7.87 -6.03 -18.85
N GLN A 13 8.20 -5.05 -19.67
CA GLN A 13 9.22 -4.06 -19.33
C GLN A 13 8.60 -3.06 -18.36
N ILE A 14 9.07 -3.08 -17.12
CA ILE A 14 8.62 -2.19 -16.05
C ILE A 14 9.77 -1.27 -15.65
N GLU A 15 9.45 -0.01 -15.47
CA GLU A 15 10.30 0.99 -14.89
C GLU A 15 9.58 1.54 -13.65
N LEU A 16 10.21 1.41 -12.48
CA LEU A 16 9.70 1.99 -11.23
C LEU A 16 10.48 3.24 -10.87
N GLU A 17 9.75 4.32 -10.59
CA GLU A 17 10.31 5.51 -9.96
C GLU A 17 10.44 5.27 -8.47
N TYR A 18 11.63 5.58 -7.90
CA TYR A 18 11.89 5.43 -6.47
C TYR A 18 12.79 6.52 -5.92
N ASP A 19 12.77 6.70 -4.62
CA ASP A 19 13.78 7.43 -3.86
C ASP A 19 14.08 6.73 -2.52
N TYR A 20 15.06 7.24 -1.79
CA TYR A 20 15.46 6.65 -0.52
C TYR A 20 15.99 7.69 0.46
N PHE A 21 15.98 7.32 1.75
CA PHE A 21 16.42 8.14 2.88
C PHE A 21 17.30 7.33 3.82
N GLY A 22 18.26 7.98 4.44
CA GLY A 22 19.16 7.34 5.40
C GLY A 22 20.41 6.73 4.76
N ASN A 23 21.11 5.92 5.55
CA ASN A 23 22.38 5.31 5.14
C ASN A 23 22.14 3.94 4.50
N PRO A 24 22.64 3.68 3.27
CA PRO A 24 22.50 2.38 2.61
C PRO A 24 23.09 1.19 3.37
N SER A 25 23.97 1.43 4.35
CA SER A 25 24.50 0.36 5.22
C SER A 25 23.54 -0.07 6.33
N HIS A 26 22.47 0.65 6.55
CA HIS A 26 21.44 0.30 7.52
C HIS A 26 20.47 -0.75 6.96
N PRO A 27 19.74 -1.49 7.82
CA PRO A 27 18.70 -2.40 7.37
C PRO A 27 17.67 -1.70 6.48
N ALA A 28 17.42 -2.30 5.30
CA ALA A 28 16.47 -1.75 4.35
C ALA A 28 15.02 -1.89 4.85
N LEU A 29 14.24 -0.82 4.70
CA LEU A 29 12.80 -0.75 4.94
C LEU A 29 12.11 -0.27 3.66
N LEU A 30 11.45 -1.20 2.96
CA LEU A 30 10.74 -0.93 1.72
C LEU A 30 9.30 -0.51 2.02
N LEU A 31 8.89 0.66 1.53
CA LEU A 31 7.56 1.24 1.71
C LEU A 31 6.72 1.09 0.46
N ILE A 32 5.59 0.40 0.55
CA ILE A 32 4.66 0.15 -0.55
C ILE A 32 3.37 0.93 -0.30
N MET A 33 3.05 1.86 -1.21
CA MET A 33 1.87 2.71 -1.09
C MET A 33 0.61 2.04 -1.64
N GLY A 34 -0.54 2.56 -1.23
CA GLY A 34 -1.87 2.02 -1.54
C GLY A 34 -2.40 2.39 -2.93
N PHE A 35 -3.68 2.11 -3.10
CA PHE A 35 -4.46 2.29 -4.32
C PHE A 35 -4.36 3.72 -4.86
N THR A 36 -3.92 3.86 -6.12
CA THR A 36 -3.70 5.12 -6.85
C THR A 36 -2.76 6.13 -6.19
N ALA A 37 -2.34 5.90 -4.98
CA ALA A 37 -1.50 6.82 -4.23
C ALA A 37 -0.03 6.71 -4.65
N GLN A 38 0.59 7.86 -4.89
CA GLN A 38 1.98 7.97 -5.29
C GLN A 38 2.92 7.79 -4.08
N MET A 39 4.17 7.42 -4.31
CA MET A 39 5.17 7.22 -3.24
C MET A 39 5.34 8.44 -2.33
N VAL A 40 5.04 9.64 -2.81
CA VAL A 40 5.12 10.89 -2.05
C VAL A 40 4.05 11.01 -0.96
N ALA A 41 3.05 10.12 -0.94
CA ALA A 41 2.12 10.00 0.19
C ALA A 41 2.81 9.44 1.45
N TRP A 42 3.91 8.70 1.31
CA TRP A 42 4.90 8.54 2.38
C TRP A 42 5.67 9.85 2.51
N GLU A 43 5.17 10.76 3.33
CA GLU A 43 5.73 12.11 3.50
C GLU A 43 7.24 12.04 3.79
N GLU A 44 8.02 12.94 3.20
CA GLU A 44 9.48 12.97 3.35
C GLU A 44 9.90 13.05 4.83
N LYS A 45 9.22 13.88 5.62
CA LYS A 45 9.47 13.98 7.05
C LYS A 45 9.29 12.65 7.78
N PHE A 46 8.26 11.87 7.42
CA PHE A 46 8.03 10.55 8.00
C PHE A 46 9.16 9.57 7.63
N CYS A 47 9.58 9.58 6.36
CA CYS A 47 10.72 8.77 5.90
C CYS A 47 12.02 9.15 6.62
N LEU A 48 12.27 10.46 6.83
CA LEU A 48 13.43 10.94 7.57
C LEU A 48 13.40 10.53 9.06
N LEU A 49 12.22 10.51 9.69
CA LEU A 49 12.06 9.99 11.05
C LEU A 49 12.45 8.50 11.14
N LEU A 50 11.99 7.67 10.20
CA LEU A 50 12.38 6.26 10.13
C LEU A 50 13.89 6.09 9.86
N ALA A 51 14.45 6.91 8.97
CA ALA A 51 15.88 6.91 8.67
C ALA A 51 16.72 7.30 9.89
N SER A 52 16.27 8.27 10.69
CA SER A 52 16.93 8.69 11.92
C SER A 52 16.95 7.60 13.01
N ARG A 53 16.08 6.59 12.89
CA ARG A 53 16.02 5.40 13.75
C ARG A 53 16.87 4.23 13.22
N GLY A 54 17.72 4.48 12.23
CA GLY A 54 18.67 3.50 11.72
C GLY A 54 18.13 2.61 10.59
N HIS A 55 17.20 3.10 9.78
CA HIS A 55 16.72 2.39 8.59
C HIS A 55 17.26 3.03 7.30
N PHE A 56 17.50 2.19 6.29
CA PHE A 56 17.60 2.62 4.90
C PHE A 56 16.21 2.53 4.30
N VAL A 57 15.51 3.66 4.24
CA VAL A 57 14.10 3.75 3.84
C VAL A 57 14.01 3.92 2.34
N ILE A 58 13.24 3.06 1.66
CA ILE A 58 13.03 3.09 0.22
C ILE A 58 11.53 3.19 -0.03
N ARG A 59 11.09 4.13 -0.85
CA ARG A 59 9.71 4.24 -1.32
C ARG A 59 9.69 4.29 -2.84
N PHE A 60 8.63 3.81 -3.46
CA PHE A 60 8.50 3.77 -4.91
C PHE A 60 7.04 3.94 -5.34
N ASP A 61 6.84 4.40 -6.58
CA ASP A 61 5.52 4.39 -7.22
C ASP A 61 5.23 2.98 -7.76
N ASN A 62 4.08 2.43 -7.41
CA ASN A 62 3.59 1.19 -8.02
C ASN A 62 3.39 1.35 -9.53
N ARG A 63 3.38 0.23 -10.30
CA ARG A 63 2.92 0.26 -11.70
C ARG A 63 1.55 0.94 -11.80
N ASP A 64 1.27 1.60 -12.90
CA ASP A 64 0.05 2.38 -13.15
C ASP A 64 -0.16 3.58 -12.20
N CYS A 65 0.87 4.02 -11.51
CA CYS A 65 0.81 5.14 -10.59
C CYS A 65 2.06 6.02 -10.69
N GLY A 66 1.93 7.29 -10.34
CA GLY A 66 3.03 8.25 -10.23
C GLY A 66 3.87 8.36 -11.50
N LEU A 67 5.18 8.22 -11.37
CA LEU A 67 6.13 8.29 -12.47
C LEU A 67 6.66 6.92 -12.94
N SER A 68 6.09 5.83 -12.39
CA SER A 68 6.35 4.45 -12.83
C SER A 68 5.60 4.12 -14.12
N THR A 69 5.92 2.96 -14.71
CA THR A 69 5.29 2.45 -15.94
C THR A 69 3.78 2.49 -15.87
N LYS A 70 3.17 3.02 -16.92
CA LYS A 70 1.72 3.08 -17.14
C LYS A 70 1.33 2.17 -18.30
N LEU A 71 0.32 1.34 -18.09
CA LEU A 71 -0.17 0.40 -19.10
C LEU A 71 -1.25 1.06 -19.96
N HIS A 72 -0.84 2.04 -20.78
CA HIS A 72 -1.74 2.77 -21.67
C HIS A 72 -2.52 1.83 -22.60
N GLY A 73 -3.83 2.05 -22.69
CA GLY A 73 -4.70 1.28 -23.58
C GLY A 73 -4.96 -0.17 -23.17
N VAL A 74 -4.42 -0.65 -22.06
CA VAL A 74 -4.71 -2.00 -21.55
C VAL A 74 -6.04 -1.95 -20.78
N PRO A 75 -7.04 -2.78 -21.15
CA PRO A 75 -8.32 -2.82 -20.45
C PRO A 75 -8.18 -3.22 -18.98
N SER A 76 -9.08 -2.72 -18.13
CA SER A 76 -9.10 -3.05 -16.70
C SER A 76 -10.07 -4.18 -16.37
N TYR A 77 -11.22 -4.21 -17.04
CA TYR A 77 -12.37 -5.10 -16.72
C TYR A 77 -12.78 -5.08 -15.25
N SER A 78 -12.52 -3.97 -14.53
CA SER A 78 -12.70 -3.88 -13.07
C SER A 78 -14.10 -4.29 -12.62
N ASP A 79 -15.15 -3.83 -13.29
CA ASP A 79 -16.53 -4.14 -12.92
C ASP A 79 -16.84 -5.64 -13.04
N ALA A 80 -16.39 -6.27 -14.14
CA ALA A 80 -16.56 -7.71 -14.34
C ALA A 80 -15.75 -8.52 -13.30
N VAL A 81 -14.56 -8.05 -12.95
CA VAL A 81 -13.70 -8.69 -11.93
C VAL A 81 -14.33 -8.57 -10.53
N ILE A 82 -14.83 -7.40 -10.16
CA ILE A 82 -15.52 -7.18 -8.88
C ILE A 82 -16.77 -8.08 -8.79
N MET A 83 -17.58 -8.11 -9.85
CA MET A 83 -18.76 -8.97 -9.91
C MET A 83 -18.41 -10.46 -9.80
N ALA A 84 -17.36 -10.91 -10.50
CA ALA A 84 -16.90 -12.29 -10.43
C ALA A 84 -16.43 -12.65 -9.02
N ALA A 85 -15.69 -11.76 -8.34
CA ALA A 85 -15.27 -11.96 -6.97
C ALA A 85 -16.45 -12.03 -5.98
N MET A 86 -17.45 -11.14 -6.14
CA MET A 86 -18.63 -11.13 -5.28
C MET A 86 -19.56 -12.35 -5.48
N MET A 87 -19.62 -12.86 -6.70
CA MET A 87 -20.49 -14.00 -7.07
C MET A 87 -19.75 -15.34 -7.03
N GLU A 88 -18.47 -15.34 -6.68
CA GLU A 88 -17.60 -16.54 -6.67
C GLU A 88 -17.63 -17.29 -8.02
N THR A 89 -17.62 -16.52 -9.12
CA THR A 89 -17.61 -17.07 -10.49
C THR A 89 -16.20 -17.05 -11.08
N GLU A 90 -16.04 -17.56 -12.30
CA GLU A 90 -14.77 -17.57 -13.02
C GLU A 90 -14.22 -16.15 -13.17
N MET A 91 -12.97 -15.95 -12.72
CA MET A 91 -12.30 -14.65 -12.72
C MET A 91 -11.88 -14.25 -14.15
N PRO A 92 -12.31 -13.10 -14.66
CA PRO A 92 -11.82 -12.58 -15.94
C PRO A 92 -10.31 -12.39 -15.93
N GLN A 93 -9.70 -12.45 -17.12
CA GLN A 93 -8.29 -12.12 -17.26
C GLN A 93 -8.04 -10.65 -16.90
N VAL A 94 -7.07 -10.41 -16.01
CA VAL A 94 -6.66 -9.06 -15.58
C VAL A 94 -5.32 -8.67 -16.17
N ALA A 95 -5.05 -7.37 -16.18
CA ALA A 95 -3.78 -6.84 -16.68
C ALA A 95 -2.58 -7.32 -15.84
N TYR A 96 -2.76 -7.40 -14.55
CA TYR A 96 -1.80 -7.89 -13.54
C TYR A 96 -2.52 -8.16 -12.23
N THR A 97 -1.82 -8.79 -11.30
CA THR A 97 -2.31 -9.14 -9.96
C THR A 97 -1.44 -8.50 -8.87
N LEU A 98 -1.80 -8.67 -7.60
CA LEU A 98 -0.92 -8.28 -6.48
C LEU A 98 0.37 -9.12 -6.45
N VAL A 99 0.38 -10.33 -7.03
CA VAL A 99 1.58 -11.15 -7.16
C VAL A 99 2.59 -10.48 -8.09
N ASP A 100 2.13 -9.92 -9.20
CA ASP A 100 2.98 -9.19 -10.15
C ASP A 100 3.54 -7.92 -9.51
N MET A 101 2.72 -7.19 -8.74
CA MET A 101 3.15 -5.98 -8.01
C MET A 101 4.16 -6.31 -6.90
N ALA A 102 3.99 -7.43 -6.20
CA ALA A 102 4.98 -7.93 -5.24
C ALA A 102 6.29 -8.35 -5.95
N GLY A 103 6.18 -8.92 -7.14
CA GLY A 103 7.32 -9.21 -8.02
C GLY A 103 8.08 -7.96 -8.42
N ASP A 104 7.39 -6.86 -8.73
CA ASP A 104 8.02 -5.56 -9.00
C ASP A 104 8.84 -5.06 -7.80
N ALA A 105 8.26 -5.14 -6.61
CA ALA A 105 8.95 -4.78 -5.37
C ALA A 105 10.21 -5.63 -5.14
N ALA A 106 10.15 -6.94 -5.45
CA ALA A 106 11.32 -7.83 -5.38
C ALA A 106 12.39 -7.43 -6.40
N LYS A 107 12.00 -7.08 -7.61
CA LYS A 107 12.91 -6.61 -8.68
C LYS A 107 13.55 -5.26 -8.34
N LEU A 108 12.83 -4.37 -7.65
CA LEU A 108 13.42 -3.14 -7.11
C LEU A 108 14.52 -3.43 -6.09
N LEU A 109 14.30 -4.38 -5.18
CA LEU A 109 15.33 -4.82 -4.23
C LEU A 109 16.53 -5.47 -4.95
N ASP A 110 16.31 -6.24 -6.02
CA ASP A 110 17.37 -6.79 -6.86
C ASP A 110 18.21 -5.68 -7.50
N HIS A 111 17.55 -4.67 -8.08
CA HIS A 111 18.19 -3.49 -8.69
C HIS A 111 19.09 -2.74 -7.69
N LEU A 112 18.67 -2.69 -6.42
CA LEU A 112 19.41 -2.04 -5.33
C LEU A 112 20.45 -2.95 -4.67
N ASN A 113 20.59 -4.20 -5.11
CA ASN A 113 21.45 -5.24 -4.51
C ASN A 113 21.12 -5.49 -3.01
N ILE A 114 19.83 -5.43 -2.67
CA ILE A 114 19.33 -5.69 -1.32
C ILE A 114 18.79 -7.11 -1.26
N GLU A 115 19.45 -7.98 -0.52
CA GLU A 115 19.06 -9.37 -0.39
C GLU A 115 17.78 -9.54 0.44
N ARG A 116 17.67 -8.82 1.56
CA ARG A 116 16.53 -8.90 2.50
C ARG A 116 16.16 -7.52 3.02
N ALA A 117 14.85 -7.28 3.17
CA ALA A 117 14.32 -6.03 3.69
C ALA A 117 13.18 -6.25 4.69
N HIS A 118 12.91 -5.26 5.53
CA HIS A 118 11.63 -5.09 6.19
C HIS A 118 10.64 -4.59 5.15
N ILE A 119 9.47 -5.22 5.05
CA ILE A 119 8.47 -4.90 4.04
C ILE A 119 7.28 -4.25 4.72
N MET A 120 7.04 -2.98 4.40
CA MET A 120 5.96 -2.18 4.96
C MET A 120 5.03 -1.71 3.85
N GLY A 121 3.73 -1.87 4.05
CA GLY A 121 2.74 -1.38 3.09
C GLY A 121 1.48 -0.86 3.76
N ALA A 122 0.86 0.14 3.11
CA ALA A 122 -0.38 0.76 3.54
C ALA A 122 -1.52 0.45 2.56
N SER A 123 -2.71 0.08 3.07
CA SER A 123 -3.90 -0.20 2.26
C SER A 123 -3.63 -1.30 1.21
N MET A 124 -3.85 -1.05 -0.08
CA MET A 124 -3.41 -1.97 -1.15
C MET A 124 -1.91 -2.30 -1.04
N GLY A 125 -1.08 -1.35 -0.62
CA GLY A 125 0.35 -1.60 -0.36
C GLY A 125 0.58 -2.62 0.74
N GLY A 126 -0.28 -2.67 1.76
CA GLY A 126 -0.29 -3.73 2.78
C GLY A 126 -0.67 -5.09 2.19
N MET A 127 -1.63 -5.13 1.27
CA MET A 127 -1.98 -6.35 0.53
C MET A 127 -0.80 -6.84 -0.33
N ILE A 128 -0.08 -5.92 -0.99
CA ILE A 128 1.15 -6.23 -1.75
C ILE A 128 2.26 -6.71 -0.80
N ALA A 129 2.45 -6.06 0.35
CA ALA A 129 3.44 -6.46 1.35
C ALA A 129 3.16 -7.86 1.92
N GLN A 130 1.89 -8.20 2.20
CA GLN A 130 1.45 -9.55 2.56
C GLN A 130 1.78 -10.55 1.45
N THR A 131 1.43 -10.22 0.20
CA THR A 131 1.71 -11.06 -0.98
C THR A 131 3.22 -11.23 -1.18
N PHE A 132 4.01 -10.18 -0.95
CA PHE A 132 5.46 -10.24 -0.99
C PHE A 132 6.01 -11.22 0.08
N ALA A 133 5.57 -11.10 1.34
CA ALA A 133 6.02 -11.96 2.42
C ALA A 133 5.68 -13.45 2.16
N ILE A 134 4.53 -13.73 1.55
CA ILE A 134 4.11 -15.08 1.17
C ILE A 134 4.98 -15.65 0.03
N ASN A 135 5.22 -14.88 -1.03
CA ASN A 135 5.93 -15.38 -2.21
C ASN A 135 7.47 -15.28 -2.08
N TYR A 136 7.97 -14.37 -1.24
CA TYR A 136 9.40 -14.12 -1.04
C TYR A 136 9.77 -14.16 0.45
N PRO A 137 9.46 -15.24 1.20
CA PRO A 137 9.71 -15.30 2.65
C PRO A 137 11.19 -15.14 2.99
N HIS A 138 12.10 -15.65 2.15
CA HIS A 138 13.55 -15.52 2.34
C HIS A 138 14.06 -14.08 2.10
N ARG A 139 13.29 -13.23 1.43
CA ARG A 139 13.61 -11.82 1.17
C ARG A 139 13.01 -10.89 2.22
N THR A 140 12.11 -11.41 3.07
CA THR A 140 11.39 -10.65 4.09
C THR A 140 12.04 -10.81 5.45
N LYS A 141 12.50 -9.71 6.06
CA LYS A 141 12.94 -9.68 7.46
C LYS A 141 11.75 -9.64 8.40
N THR A 142 10.88 -8.66 8.24
CA THR A 142 9.60 -8.52 8.96
C THR A 142 8.55 -7.98 8.01
N LEU A 143 7.28 -8.24 8.30
CA LEU A 143 6.11 -7.67 7.62
C LEU A 143 5.51 -6.55 8.49
N ILE A 144 5.15 -5.43 7.86
CA ILE A 144 4.38 -4.35 8.49
C ILE A 144 3.20 -4.02 7.59
N SER A 145 1.99 -4.34 8.06
CA SER A 145 0.73 -4.15 7.33
C SER A 145 -0.09 -3.05 8.00
N ILE A 146 -0.30 -1.93 7.29
CA ILE A 146 -0.97 -0.75 7.83
C ILE A 146 -2.30 -0.56 7.11
N MET A 147 -3.42 -0.34 7.87
CA MET A 147 -4.77 -0.09 7.35
C MET A 147 -5.13 -0.98 6.15
N SER A 148 -4.92 -2.29 6.29
CA SER A 148 -5.06 -3.28 5.22
C SER A 148 -5.85 -4.49 5.70
N GLN A 149 -6.08 -5.47 4.80
CA GLN A 149 -6.89 -6.63 5.07
C GLN A 149 -6.38 -7.87 4.30
N PRO A 150 -6.76 -9.12 4.69
CA PRO A 150 -6.19 -10.34 4.10
C PRO A 150 -6.83 -10.77 2.78
N GLY A 151 -7.87 -10.10 2.28
CA GLY A 151 -8.57 -10.44 1.05
C GLY A 151 -9.79 -11.34 1.22
N GLU A 152 -10.20 -11.63 2.46
CA GLU A 152 -11.46 -12.33 2.74
C GLU A 152 -12.63 -11.34 2.60
N MET A 153 -13.67 -11.73 1.85
CA MET A 153 -14.83 -10.87 1.55
C MET A 153 -15.71 -10.54 2.76
N THR A 154 -15.47 -11.16 3.89
CA THR A 154 -16.27 -11.01 5.12
C THR A 154 -15.67 -10.03 6.14
N VAL A 155 -14.43 -9.56 5.91
CA VAL A 155 -13.72 -8.66 6.84
C VAL A 155 -13.12 -7.46 6.11
N GLY A 156 -12.91 -6.37 6.83
CA GLY A 156 -12.29 -5.17 6.27
C GLY A 156 -13.12 -4.49 5.19
N GLN A 157 -14.44 -4.74 5.14
CA GLN A 157 -15.30 -4.14 4.13
C GLN A 157 -15.50 -2.64 4.39
N ALA A 158 -15.44 -1.85 3.32
CA ALA A 158 -15.74 -0.44 3.38
C ALA A 158 -17.19 -0.19 3.82
N THR A 159 -17.43 0.92 4.50
CA THR A 159 -18.82 1.39 4.69
C THR A 159 -19.44 1.70 3.32
N PRO A 160 -20.79 1.65 3.18
CA PRO A 160 -21.43 1.95 1.91
C PRO A 160 -21.03 3.31 1.33
N GLU A 161 -20.87 4.32 2.18
CA GLU A 161 -20.47 5.67 1.78
C GLU A 161 -19.01 5.71 1.30
N ALA A 162 -18.11 5.02 1.99
CA ALA A 162 -16.71 4.94 1.58
C ALA A 162 -16.54 4.14 0.29
N MET A 163 -17.32 3.06 0.12
CA MET A 163 -17.34 2.27 -1.12
C MET A 163 -17.84 3.12 -2.30
N ALA A 164 -18.94 3.84 -2.12
CA ALA A 164 -19.47 4.71 -3.16
C ALA A 164 -18.45 5.78 -3.60
N LEU A 165 -17.70 6.32 -2.65
CA LEU A 165 -16.69 7.34 -2.94
C LEU A 165 -15.43 6.77 -3.63
N ILE A 166 -14.92 5.60 -3.19
CA ILE A 166 -13.68 5.02 -3.76
C ILE A 166 -13.85 4.56 -5.20
N ILE A 167 -15.07 4.13 -5.60
CA ILE A 167 -15.37 3.75 -6.98
C ILE A 167 -15.77 4.92 -7.85
N THR A 168 -16.00 6.12 -7.28
CA THR A 168 -16.30 7.33 -8.04
C THR A 168 -15.04 7.79 -8.78
N PRO A 169 -15.08 7.94 -10.11
CA PRO A 169 -13.94 8.44 -10.85
C PRO A 169 -13.46 9.80 -10.31
N ALA A 170 -12.17 9.92 -10.06
CA ALA A 170 -11.61 11.22 -9.68
C ALA A 170 -11.77 12.23 -10.82
N PRO A 171 -12.01 13.53 -10.52
CA PRO A 171 -12.09 14.55 -11.53
C PRO A 171 -10.82 14.61 -12.40
N SER A 172 -11.00 14.90 -13.70
CA SER A 172 -9.92 14.85 -14.68
C SER A 172 -9.14 16.16 -14.80
N THR A 173 -9.76 17.28 -14.43
CA THR A 173 -9.09 18.59 -14.45
C THR A 173 -8.46 18.91 -13.11
N ARG A 174 -7.37 19.65 -13.13
CA ARG A 174 -6.60 20.01 -11.93
C ARG A 174 -7.46 20.72 -10.87
N ASP A 175 -8.21 21.72 -11.30
CA ASP A 175 -8.98 22.53 -10.35
C ASP A 175 -10.13 21.76 -9.72
N GLU A 176 -10.82 20.93 -10.51
CA GLU A 176 -11.86 20.03 -9.99
C GLU A 176 -11.30 18.97 -9.05
N TYR A 177 -10.14 18.38 -9.38
CA TYR A 177 -9.48 17.40 -8.53
C TYR A 177 -9.12 17.99 -7.16
N ILE A 178 -8.54 19.20 -7.15
CA ILE A 178 -8.19 19.92 -5.90
C ILE A 178 -9.47 20.31 -5.13
N ALA A 179 -10.53 20.72 -5.82
CA ALA A 179 -11.80 21.06 -5.19
C ALA A 179 -12.48 19.83 -4.58
N PHE A 180 -12.31 18.66 -5.19
CA PHE A 180 -12.89 17.39 -4.75
C PHE A 180 -12.14 16.77 -3.56
N ALA A 181 -10.86 17.05 -3.37
CA ALA A 181 -10.01 16.39 -2.39
C ALA A 181 -10.56 16.32 -0.95
N PRO A 182 -11.28 17.34 -0.42
CA PRO A 182 -11.90 17.24 0.90
C PRO A 182 -12.94 16.11 1.05
N HIS A 183 -13.52 15.60 -0.05
CA HIS A 183 -14.46 14.48 0.03
C HIS A 183 -13.75 13.19 0.50
N TRP A 184 -12.47 13.00 0.18
CA TRP A 184 -11.70 11.85 0.62
C TRP A 184 -11.43 11.84 2.14
N GLN A 185 -11.75 12.94 2.85
CA GLN A 185 -11.70 12.96 4.32
C GLN A 185 -12.78 12.08 4.97
N LEU A 186 -13.72 11.55 4.19
CA LEU A 186 -14.75 10.62 4.68
C LEU A 186 -14.13 9.45 5.47
N TRP A 187 -13.04 8.89 4.96
CA TRP A 187 -12.37 7.75 5.59
C TRP A 187 -11.12 8.12 6.40
N GLN A 188 -10.70 9.40 6.38
CA GLN A 188 -9.56 9.87 7.17
C GLN A 188 -9.93 10.05 8.65
N SER A 189 -8.91 10.20 9.48
CA SER A 189 -9.07 10.55 10.90
C SER A 189 -9.99 11.74 11.09
N LYS A 190 -11.03 11.56 11.89
CA LYS A 190 -11.99 12.65 12.18
C LYS A 190 -11.35 13.78 12.96
N LYS A 191 -10.36 13.46 13.80
CA LYS A 191 -9.67 14.40 14.67
C LYS A 191 -8.62 15.24 13.96
N TYR A 192 -7.92 14.65 12.96
CA TYR A 192 -6.74 15.28 12.36
C TYR A 192 -6.94 15.69 10.90
N ARG A 193 -8.09 15.39 10.30
CA ARG A 193 -8.40 15.80 8.92
C ARG A 193 -8.41 17.32 8.76
N SER A 194 -7.98 17.80 7.62
CA SER A 194 -7.92 19.22 7.28
C SER A 194 -8.11 19.44 5.78
N ASP A 195 -9.02 20.34 5.42
CA ASP A 195 -9.24 20.74 4.03
C ASP A 195 -7.97 21.32 3.41
N GLU A 196 -7.20 22.09 4.17
CA GLU A 196 -5.94 22.66 3.71
C GLU A 196 -4.93 21.56 3.36
N ILE A 197 -4.75 20.57 4.24
CA ILE A 197 -3.85 19.44 4.01
C ILE A 197 -4.33 18.62 2.82
N SER A 198 -5.63 18.33 2.71
CA SER A 198 -6.21 17.57 1.61
C SER A 198 -5.96 18.26 0.27
N ARG A 199 -6.21 19.58 0.19
CA ARG A 199 -5.96 20.36 -1.04
C ARG A 199 -4.48 20.46 -1.37
N ARG A 200 -3.62 20.70 -0.38
CA ARG A 200 -2.15 20.73 -0.56
C ARG A 200 -1.66 19.40 -1.15
N ASN A 201 -2.10 18.29 -0.59
CA ASN A 201 -1.72 16.97 -1.08
C ASN A 201 -2.26 16.73 -2.50
N ALA A 202 -3.50 17.13 -2.78
CA ALA A 202 -4.08 17.02 -4.13
C ALA A 202 -3.30 17.84 -5.17
N VAL A 203 -2.86 19.05 -4.83
CA VAL A 203 -1.97 19.85 -5.70
C VAL A 203 -0.68 19.10 -5.98
N ARG A 204 0.01 18.63 -4.96
CA ARG A 204 1.26 17.87 -5.08
C ARG A 204 1.10 16.65 -5.98
N ASP A 205 0.05 15.87 -5.73
CA ASP A 205 -0.16 14.58 -6.38
C ASP A 205 -0.59 14.76 -7.84
N PHE A 206 -1.48 15.73 -8.13
CA PHE A 206 -1.90 16.02 -9.49
C PHE A 206 -0.77 16.59 -10.34
N ASP A 207 -0.03 17.57 -9.80
CA ASP A 207 1.07 18.24 -10.51
C ASP A 207 2.25 17.29 -10.75
N ARG A 208 2.45 16.29 -9.86
CA ARG A 208 3.48 15.26 -10.07
C ARG A 208 3.07 14.25 -11.13
N SER A 209 1.87 13.72 -11.07
CA SER A 209 1.36 12.77 -12.08
C SER A 209 -0.13 12.50 -11.85
N ASN A 210 -0.95 12.77 -12.85
CA ASN A 210 -2.36 12.38 -12.88
C ASN A 210 -2.56 11.28 -13.94
N TYR A 211 -2.93 10.06 -13.48
CA TYR A 211 -3.18 8.92 -14.38
C TYR A 211 -4.38 8.11 -13.90
N PRO A 212 -5.60 8.60 -14.16
CA PRO A 212 -6.83 7.97 -13.66
C PRO A 212 -7.09 6.57 -14.25
N GLU A 213 -6.56 6.27 -15.47
CA GLU A 213 -6.71 4.95 -16.09
C GLU A 213 -6.05 3.80 -15.28
N GLY A 214 -5.08 4.11 -14.43
CA GLY A 214 -4.40 3.12 -13.58
C GLY A 214 -5.28 2.55 -12.48
N GLY A 215 -6.17 3.38 -11.91
CA GLY A 215 -7.04 2.99 -10.79
C GLY A 215 -7.88 1.74 -11.09
N PRO A 216 -8.67 1.69 -12.16
CA PRO A 216 -9.46 0.50 -12.50
C PRO A 216 -8.63 -0.77 -12.64
N ARG A 217 -7.38 -0.73 -13.16
CA ARG A 217 -6.50 -1.90 -13.24
C ARG A 217 -5.97 -2.33 -11.88
N GLN A 218 -5.61 -1.39 -11.02
CA GLN A 218 -5.23 -1.69 -9.63
C GLN A 218 -6.40 -2.28 -8.84
N MET A 219 -7.62 -1.76 -9.04
CA MET A 219 -8.84 -2.32 -8.43
C MET A 219 -9.09 -3.76 -8.89
N ALA A 220 -8.97 -4.02 -10.19
CA ALA A 220 -9.05 -5.36 -10.73
C ALA A 220 -7.98 -6.30 -10.13
N ALA A 221 -6.74 -5.80 -9.95
CA ALA A 221 -5.67 -6.58 -9.33
C ALA A 221 -5.98 -6.97 -7.88
N ILE A 222 -6.60 -6.06 -7.09
CA ILE A 222 -7.02 -6.34 -5.71
C ILE A 222 -8.01 -7.51 -5.68
N TYR A 223 -9.10 -7.40 -6.43
CA TYR A 223 -10.17 -8.40 -6.40
C TYR A 223 -9.78 -9.72 -7.07
N ALA A 224 -9.03 -9.68 -8.17
CA ALA A 224 -8.55 -10.89 -8.85
C ALA A 224 -7.53 -11.68 -8.02
N SER A 225 -6.84 -11.04 -7.08
CA SER A 225 -5.87 -11.72 -6.21
C SER A 225 -6.50 -12.51 -5.07
N GLY A 226 -7.77 -12.27 -4.75
CA GLY A 226 -8.52 -13.02 -3.75
C GLY A 226 -7.92 -13.01 -2.35
N SER A 227 -8.22 -14.06 -1.59
CA SER A 227 -7.79 -14.22 -0.21
C SER A 227 -6.32 -14.66 -0.10
N ARG A 228 -5.60 -14.05 0.83
CA ARG A 228 -4.23 -14.40 1.24
C ARG A 228 -4.18 -15.17 2.57
N ALA A 229 -5.36 -15.55 3.12
CA ALA A 229 -5.46 -16.12 4.46
C ALA A 229 -4.57 -17.36 4.66
N GLU A 230 -4.61 -18.31 3.73
CA GLU A 230 -3.79 -19.53 3.81
C GLU A 230 -2.29 -19.21 3.81
N GLY A 231 -1.85 -18.31 2.94
CA GLY A 231 -0.44 -17.88 2.88
C GLY A 231 0.00 -17.14 4.13
N LEU A 232 -0.85 -16.30 4.71
CA LEU A 232 -0.57 -15.57 5.94
C LEU A 232 -0.39 -16.51 7.14
N GLN A 233 -1.16 -17.59 7.23
CA GLN A 233 -1.02 -18.62 8.28
C GLN A 233 0.32 -19.35 8.22
N GLN A 234 0.98 -19.38 7.08
CA GLN A 234 2.27 -20.05 6.90
C GLN A 234 3.47 -19.12 7.21
N LEU A 235 3.24 -17.85 7.45
CA LEU A 235 4.31 -16.90 7.74
C LEU A 235 4.93 -17.17 9.12
N SER A 236 6.26 -17.23 9.14
CA SER A 236 7.03 -17.44 10.39
C SER A 236 7.78 -16.18 10.85
N MET A 237 8.02 -15.21 9.93
CA MET A 237 8.66 -13.95 10.29
C MET A 237 7.74 -13.10 11.16
N PRO A 238 8.32 -12.21 12.01
CA PRO A 238 7.52 -11.28 12.79
C PRO A 238 6.68 -10.36 11.90
N ALA A 239 5.42 -10.12 12.31
CA ALA A 239 4.53 -9.19 11.64
C ALA A 239 3.99 -8.13 12.62
N LEU A 240 3.92 -6.88 12.14
CA LEU A 240 3.24 -5.78 12.84
C LEU A 240 2.03 -5.36 11.98
N VAL A 241 0.86 -5.40 12.59
CA VAL A 241 -0.37 -4.89 11.97
C VAL A 241 -0.73 -3.60 12.69
N ILE A 242 -0.86 -2.49 11.94
CA ILE A 242 -1.30 -1.20 12.46
C ILE A 242 -2.63 -0.87 11.80
N HIS A 243 -3.66 -0.56 12.60
CA HIS A 243 -4.97 -0.24 12.06
C HIS A 243 -5.66 0.83 12.91
N GLY A 244 -6.39 1.72 12.23
CA GLY A 244 -7.14 2.78 12.86
C GLY A 244 -8.54 2.35 13.30
N THR A 245 -8.99 2.77 14.48
CA THR A 245 -10.34 2.46 14.97
C THR A 245 -11.43 3.20 14.19
N ASP A 246 -11.07 4.32 13.52
CA ASP A 246 -11.98 5.16 12.74
C ASP A 246 -11.98 4.86 11.23
N ASP A 247 -11.24 3.83 10.78
CA ASP A 247 -11.11 3.49 9.35
C ASP A 247 -12.44 3.00 8.78
N GLN A 248 -12.98 3.75 7.81
CA GLN A 248 -14.24 3.45 7.13
C GLN A 248 -14.02 2.83 5.74
N LEU A 249 -12.80 2.87 5.21
CA LEU A 249 -12.48 2.33 3.88
C LEU A 249 -12.03 0.87 3.95
N ILE A 250 -11.15 0.55 4.90
CA ILE A 250 -10.89 -0.83 5.30
C ILE A 250 -11.18 -0.89 6.80
N THR A 251 -12.36 -1.41 7.15
CA THR A 251 -12.79 -1.41 8.56
C THR A 251 -11.85 -2.21 9.47
N PRO A 252 -11.79 -1.91 10.79
CA PRO A 252 -10.83 -2.50 11.73
C PRO A 252 -10.74 -4.02 11.70
N SER A 253 -11.85 -4.70 11.39
CA SER A 253 -11.88 -6.17 11.26
C SER A 253 -10.87 -6.73 10.26
N GLY A 254 -10.46 -5.95 9.25
CA GLY A 254 -9.43 -6.34 8.29
C GLY A 254 -8.04 -6.46 8.92
N GLY A 255 -7.66 -5.51 9.77
CA GLY A 255 -6.41 -5.55 10.55
C GLY A 255 -6.44 -6.63 11.61
N GLU A 256 -7.54 -6.72 12.38
CA GLU A 256 -7.74 -7.76 13.39
C GLU A 256 -7.58 -9.14 12.77
N ARG A 257 -8.26 -9.39 11.65
CA ARG A 257 -8.18 -10.67 10.95
C ARG A 257 -6.77 -10.96 10.40
N THR A 258 -6.10 -9.94 9.88
CA THR A 258 -4.70 -10.09 9.41
C THR A 258 -3.79 -10.53 10.57
N ALA A 259 -3.96 -9.92 11.74
CA ALA A 259 -3.19 -10.27 12.93
C ALA A 259 -3.52 -11.68 13.46
N GLU A 260 -4.79 -12.09 13.44
CA GLU A 260 -5.20 -13.45 13.84
C GLU A 260 -4.59 -14.54 12.96
N LEU A 261 -4.46 -14.28 11.65
CA LEU A 261 -3.93 -15.26 10.70
C LEU A 261 -2.43 -15.49 10.85
N ILE A 262 -1.66 -14.50 11.33
CA ILE A 262 -0.21 -14.59 11.43
C ILE A 262 0.19 -14.90 12.86
N SER A 263 0.69 -16.11 13.10
CA SER A 263 1.00 -16.61 14.44
C SER A 263 2.02 -15.76 15.22
N ASN A 264 2.97 -15.11 14.51
CA ASN A 264 3.99 -14.23 15.10
C ASN A 264 3.70 -12.76 14.80
N SER A 265 2.47 -12.33 15.08
CA SER A 265 2.01 -10.96 14.85
C SER A 265 1.84 -10.16 16.13
N THR A 266 1.96 -8.85 15.99
CA THR A 266 1.53 -7.84 16.97
C THR A 266 0.52 -6.93 16.31
N LEU A 267 -0.65 -6.75 16.93
CA LEU A 267 -1.67 -5.80 16.49
C LEU A 267 -1.55 -4.52 17.29
N LEU A 268 -1.45 -3.38 16.60
CA LEU A 268 -1.54 -2.04 17.15
C LEU A 268 -2.81 -1.36 16.61
N MET A 269 -3.87 -1.38 17.41
CA MET A 269 -5.05 -0.56 17.15
C MET A 269 -4.80 0.86 17.61
N VAL A 270 -5.09 1.84 16.74
CA VAL A 270 -4.77 3.24 16.99
C VAL A 270 -6.06 4.05 17.03
N ASP A 271 -6.34 4.61 18.20
CA ASP A 271 -7.49 5.53 18.36
C ASP A 271 -7.28 6.81 17.54
N ASP A 272 -8.37 7.39 17.08
CA ASP A 272 -8.36 8.60 16.23
C ASP A 272 -7.67 8.44 14.86
N MET A 273 -7.23 7.26 14.46
CA MET A 273 -6.71 6.98 13.13
C MET A 273 -7.83 6.48 12.23
N GLY A 274 -7.97 7.09 11.06
CA GLY A 274 -8.80 6.60 9.95
C GLY A 274 -7.97 5.84 8.92
N HIS A 275 -8.37 5.94 7.64
CA HIS A 275 -7.61 5.40 6.52
C HIS A 275 -6.54 6.41 6.06
N ASP A 276 -5.73 6.88 7.00
CA ASP A 276 -4.65 7.83 6.81
C ASP A 276 -3.58 7.69 7.90
N MET A 277 -2.47 8.39 7.73
CA MET A 277 -1.38 8.42 8.71
C MET A 277 -1.10 9.88 9.12
N PRO A 278 -1.93 10.48 9.98
CA PRO A 278 -1.81 11.88 10.34
C PRO A 278 -0.51 12.17 11.11
N GLU A 279 0.13 13.31 10.80
CA GLU A 279 1.44 13.71 11.36
C GLU A 279 1.52 13.64 12.90
N PRO A 280 0.48 14.03 13.67
CA PRO A 280 0.52 13.92 15.13
C PRO A 280 0.71 12.49 15.68
N LEU A 281 0.37 11.47 14.91
CA LEU A 281 0.53 10.05 15.29
C LEU A 281 1.86 9.44 14.80
N TRP A 282 2.66 10.14 14.02
CA TRP A 282 3.93 9.61 13.52
C TRP A 282 4.91 9.13 14.59
N PRO A 283 5.06 9.81 15.75
CA PRO A 283 5.92 9.28 16.81
C PRO A 283 5.51 7.87 17.27
N LEU A 284 4.20 7.62 17.41
CA LEU A 284 3.67 6.30 17.76
C LEU A 284 4.03 5.25 16.70
N TYR A 285 3.82 5.57 15.42
CA TYR A 285 4.14 4.65 14.32
C TYR A 285 5.63 4.36 14.24
N VAL A 286 6.47 5.41 14.29
CA VAL A 286 7.93 5.28 14.20
C VAL A 286 8.47 4.43 15.35
N ASP A 287 7.99 4.64 16.57
CA ASP A 287 8.42 3.84 17.73
C ASP A 287 7.99 2.37 17.60
N ALA A 288 6.73 2.11 17.18
CA ALA A 288 6.24 0.75 16.96
C ALA A 288 7.02 0.03 15.85
N ILE A 289 7.24 0.70 14.71
CA ILE A 289 8.00 0.17 13.57
C ILE A 289 9.44 -0.12 13.98
N THR A 290 10.11 0.82 14.65
CA THR A 290 11.51 0.66 15.08
C THR A 290 11.64 -0.51 16.07
N LYS A 291 10.75 -0.62 17.05
CA LYS A 291 10.70 -1.74 17.99
C LYS A 291 10.51 -3.06 17.26
N HIS A 292 9.60 -3.09 16.28
CA HIS A 292 9.29 -4.30 15.53
C HIS A 292 10.46 -4.75 14.64
N THR A 293 11.08 -3.84 13.91
CA THR A 293 12.22 -4.16 13.04
C THR A 293 13.46 -4.61 13.83
N SER A 294 13.62 -4.16 15.07
CA SER A 294 14.71 -4.59 15.96
C SER A 294 14.60 -6.03 16.44
N LEU A 295 13.45 -6.71 16.25
CA LEU A 295 13.28 -8.13 16.57
C LEU A 295 14.13 -9.05 15.67
N VAL A 296 14.54 -8.55 14.50
CA VAL A 296 15.37 -9.28 13.54
C VAL A 296 16.65 -8.48 13.31
N THR A 297 17.70 -8.85 14.02
CA THR A 297 19.06 -8.31 13.80
C THR A 297 19.61 -8.75 12.44
N ALA A 298 20.56 -7.98 11.91
CA ALA A 298 21.17 -8.14 10.58
C ALA A 298 21.68 -9.56 10.30
#